data_35c8b0f4720cec13f9c8150ff38d1433
#
_entry.id   35c8b0f4720cec13f9c8150ff38d1433
#
_cell.length_a   1.000
_cell.length_b   1.000
_cell.length_c   1.000
_cell.angle_alpha   90.00
_cell.angle_beta   90.00
_cell.angle_gamma   90.00
#
_symmetry.space_group_name_H-M   'P 1'
#
loop_
_entity.id
_entity.type
_entity.pdbx_description
1 polymer ?
#
loop_
_entity_poly.entity_id
_entity_poly.type
_entity_poly.pdbx_seq_one_letter_code
_entity_poly.pdbx_strand_id
1 'polypeptide(L)'
;MKIIQLCARIEFGDAVSNHVLEIDRAMKSWGFQTAIFANTLDEFGRQVARQDFGYSPLMESHGDLLIYHYSLFCPNYRQYLDTKNRRILIYHNITPPEFFAAYDEGVAQFCGLGRELLPSLNVCELALADSEFNRLELVANGFDPERTAVLPIFVDYDGLMKKRSGRGPLSGFDGAHKVLFVGRVVPNKRIEDILRAFYYYNHCINTDSHLFLVGPSWVDRYDAQLRWLLDSLGLWANVHFTGRVSEKDLASCYGDADVFLTMSEHEGFAVPLVESMAFDLPIIAYSSTAIPYTLNGAGLTFNRKDFPMVGELVESVRGDKAVHGAVVKGQRERLESFSPDSVRGTLKEAITLVLGGRT
;
A
#
# COMPACT_ATOMS: atom_id res chain seq x y z
N MET A 1 10.20 -1.43 30.19
CA MET A 1 9.96 -0.41 29.17
C MET A 1 8.81 -0.87 28.31
N LYS A 2 7.89 0.02 28.02
CA LYS A 2 6.72 -0.23 27.20
C LYS A 2 6.86 0.53 25.88
N ILE A 3 6.43 -0.10 24.76
CA ILE A 3 6.32 0.57 23.47
C ILE A 3 4.85 0.69 23.13
N ILE A 4 4.42 1.91 22.88
CA ILE A 4 3.03 2.25 22.56
C ILE A 4 2.96 2.57 21.07
N GLN A 5 2.05 1.95 20.35
CA GLN A 5 1.73 2.34 18.98
C GLN A 5 0.42 3.14 18.98
N LEU A 6 0.41 4.26 18.30
CA LEU A 6 -0.75 5.13 18.13
C LEU A 6 -1.03 5.30 16.63
N CYS A 7 -2.25 5.04 16.19
CA CYS A 7 -2.65 5.14 14.80
C CYS A 7 -4.07 5.73 14.66
N ALA A 8 -4.44 6.11 13.47
CA ALA A 8 -5.78 6.65 13.22
C ALA A 8 -6.85 5.57 13.30
N ARG A 9 -6.57 4.38 12.76
CA ARG A 9 -7.52 3.26 12.73
C ARG A 9 -6.83 1.91 12.69
N ILE A 10 -7.56 0.87 13.12
CA ILE A 10 -7.23 -0.54 12.87
C ILE A 10 -8.44 -1.20 12.23
N GLU A 11 -8.26 -1.69 11.02
CA GLU A 11 -9.30 -2.33 10.20
C GLU A 11 -8.75 -3.59 9.53
N PHE A 12 -9.61 -4.60 9.37
CA PHE A 12 -9.24 -5.84 8.69
C PHE A 12 -8.86 -5.58 7.23
N GLY A 13 -7.72 -6.14 6.79
CA GLY A 13 -7.25 -6.05 5.40
C GLY A 13 -6.76 -4.67 4.96
N ASP A 14 -6.52 -3.73 5.89
CA ASP A 14 -5.86 -2.46 5.61
C ASP A 14 -4.34 -2.60 5.80
N ALA A 15 -3.58 -2.08 4.82
CA ALA A 15 -2.11 -2.24 4.79
C ALA A 15 -1.41 -1.61 6.01
N VAL A 16 -1.84 -0.42 6.44
CA VAL A 16 -1.29 0.26 7.61
C VAL A 16 -1.61 -0.52 8.88
N SER A 17 -2.85 -1.00 9.01
CA SER A 17 -3.29 -1.83 10.14
C SER A 17 -2.46 -3.11 10.24
N ASN A 18 -2.22 -3.80 9.13
CA ASN A 18 -1.37 -4.98 9.09
C ASN A 18 0.07 -4.65 9.49
N HIS A 19 0.61 -3.52 9.03
CA HIS A 19 1.95 -3.06 9.41
C HIS A 19 2.08 -2.79 10.92
N VAL A 20 1.10 -2.11 11.52
CA VAL A 20 1.03 -1.90 12.98
C VAL A 20 1.07 -3.21 13.75
N LEU A 21 0.31 -4.21 13.30
CA LEU A 21 0.23 -5.52 13.95
C LEU A 21 1.54 -6.32 13.78
N GLU A 22 2.18 -6.27 12.64
CA GLU A 22 3.48 -6.94 12.42
C GLU A 22 4.59 -6.30 13.27
N ILE A 23 4.61 -4.96 13.38
CA ILE A 23 5.50 -4.24 14.30
C ILE A 23 5.25 -4.69 15.74
N ASP A 24 3.99 -4.81 16.16
CA ASP A 24 3.62 -5.26 17.50
C ASP A 24 4.13 -6.69 17.77
N ARG A 25 3.94 -7.60 16.81
CA ARG A 25 4.46 -8.99 16.89
C ARG A 25 5.98 -9.02 17.00
N ALA A 26 6.67 -8.23 16.18
CA ALA A 26 8.13 -8.14 16.21
C ALA A 26 8.62 -7.65 17.58
N MET A 27 8.07 -6.56 18.10
CA MET A 27 8.44 -6.01 19.40
C MET A 27 8.17 -6.98 20.56
N LYS A 28 7.04 -7.69 20.55
CA LYS A 28 6.73 -8.74 21.52
C LYS A 28 7.74 -9.88 21.47
N SER A 29 8.16 -10.29 20.27
CA SER A 29 9.17 -11.35 20.10
C SER A 29 10.55 -10.95 20.65
N TRP A 30 10.84 -9.65 20.75
CA TRP A 30 12.06 -9.10 21.38
C TRP A 30 11.91 -8.85 22.89
N GLY A 31 10.77 -9.22 23.49
CA GLY A 31 10.52 -9.11 24.93
C GLY A 31 9.99 -7.76 25.39
N PHE A 32 9.60 -6.85 24.48
CA PHE A 32 8.97 -5.59 24.88
C PHE A 32 7.51 -5.80 25.31
N GLN A 33 7.09 -5.01 26.30
CA GLN A 33 5.66 -4.82 26.57
C GLN A 33 5.11 -3.83 25.55
N THR A 34 4.02 -4.17 24.89
CA THR A 34 3.43 -3.32 23.84
C THR A 34 1.95 -3.03 24.11
N ALA A 35 1.48 -1.92 23.54
CA ALA A 35 0.05 -1.58 23.47
C ALA A 35 -0.23 -0.82 22.17
N ILE A 36 -1.37 -1.11 21.56
CA ILE A 36 -1.86 -0.42 20.35
C ILE A 36 -3.09 0.40 20.75
N PHE A 37 -3.09 1.68 20.35
CA PHE A 37 -4.22 2.59 20.48
C PHE A 37 -4.61 3.14 19.12
N ALA A 38 -5.91 3.19 18.83
CA ALA A 38 -6.44 3.75 17.58
C ALA A 38 -7.70 4.58 17.86
N ASN A 39 -7.91 5.62 17.05
CA ASN A 39 -9.09 6.46 17.15
C ASN A 39 -10.36 5.70 16.70
N THR A 40 -10.25 4.90 15.63
CA THR A 40 -11.34 4.05 15.15
C THR A 40 -10.93 2.59 15.07
N LEU A 41 -11.87 1.70 15.39
CA LEU A 41 -11.68 0.25 15.39
C LEU A 41 -12.90 -0.41 14.76
N ASP A 42 -12.71 -1.30 13.79
CA ASP A 42 -13.73 -2.25 13.36
C ASP A 42 -13.85 -3.41 14.36
N GLU A 43 -14.64 -4.44 14.03
CA GLU A 43 -14.83 -5.61 14.89
C GLU A 43 -13.51 -6.36 15.14
N PHE A 44 -12.68 -6.50 14.11
CA PHE A 44 -11.35 -7.10 14.20
C PHE A 44 -10.42 -6.22 15.06
N GLY A 45 -10.39 -4.92 14.81
CA GLY A 45 -9.56 -3.97 15.54
C GLY A 45 -9.79 -3.98 17.04
N ARG A 46 -11.05 -4.14 17.48
CA ARG A 46 -11.40 -4.24 18.92
C ARG A 46 -10.80 -5.45 19.64
N GLN A 47 -10.39 -6.48 18.91
CA GLN A 47 -9.75 -7.67 19.50
C GLN A 47 -8.25 -7.48 19.74
N VAL A 48 -7.60 -6.57 18.99
CA VAL A 48 -6.13 -6.42 18.96
C VAL A 48 -5.62 -5.07 19.46
N ALA A 49 -6.50 -4.06 19.54
CA ALA A 49 -6.14 -2.69 19.92
C ALA A 49 -7.18 -2.10 20.91
N ARG A 50 -6.80 -1.00 21.54
CA ARG A 50 -7.68 -0.22 22.43
C ARG A 50 -8.10 1.06 21.72
N GLN A 51 -9.36 1.44 21.94
CA GLN A 51 -9.82 2.71 21.41
C GLN A 51 -9.15 3.86 22.16
N ASP A 52 -8.70 4.81 21.38
CA ASP A 52 -8.11 6.05 21.87
C ASP A 52 -9.23 7.06 22.21
N PHE A 53 -9.35 7.42 23.49
CA PHE A 53 -10.30 8.41 23.98
C PHE A 53 -9.65 9.76 24.33
N GLY A 54 -8.49 10.05 23.74
CA GLY A 54 -7.80 11.34 23.88
C GLY A 54 -6.73 11.36 24.97
N TYR A 55 -6.89 10.66 26.08
CA TYR A 55 -5.92 10.61 27.17
C TYR A 55 -5.78 9.20 27.73
N SER A 56 -4.54 8.75 27.89
CA SER A 56 -4.25 7.51 28.58
C SER A 56 -3.10 7.72 29.56
N PRO A 57 -3.20 7.29 30.83
CA PRO A 57 -2.11 7.30 31.79
C PRO A 57 -0.84 6.56 31.29
N LEU A 58 -1.02 5.65 30.31
CA LEU A 58 0.10 4.97 29.64
C LEU A 58 0.96 5.91 28.78
N MET A 59 0.42 7.09 28.42
CA MET A 59 1.13 8.11 27.63
C MET A 59 1.95 9.05 28.52
N GLU A 60 1.79 9.00 29.84
CA GLU A 60 2.51 9.86 30.80
C GLU A 60 3.80 9.25 31.35
N SER A 61 4.08 7.98 31.06
CA SER A 61 5.27 7.33 31.60
C SER A 61 6.52 7.90 30.95
N HIS A 62 7.42 8.44 31.77
CA HIS A 62 8.75 8.84 31.32
C HIS A 62 9.63 7.59 31.10
N GLY A 63 10.15 7.40 29.90
CA GLY A 63 11.07 6.31 29.58
C GLY A 63 10.48 5.21 28.71
N ASP A 64 9.22 5.33 28.29
CA ASP A 64 8.61 4.50 27.26
C ASP A 64 8.84 5.12 25.86
N LEU A 65 8.49 4.38 24.82
CA LEU A 65 8.55 4.81 23.42
C LEU A 65 7.15 4.90 22.85
N LEU A 66 6.82 6.00 22.18
CA LEU A 66 5.63 6.16 21.38
C LEU A 66 5.99 6.07 19.89
N ILE A 67 5.38 5.14 19.17
CA ILE A 67 5.42 5.04 17.72
C ILE A 67 4.08 5.57 17.18
N TYR A 68 4.13 6.65 16.40
CA TYR A 68 2.94 7.25 15.80
C TYR A 68 2.87 6.94 14.32
N HIS A 69 1.82 6.21 13.91
CA HIS A 69 1.54 5.86 12.52
C HIS A 69 0.68 6.95 11.87
N TYR A 70 1.29 7.73 10.99
CA TYR A 70 0.64 8.86 10.35
C TYR A 70 0.28 8.56 8.90
N SER A 71 -1.00 8.33 8.64
CA SER A 71 -1.55 7.96 7.32
C SER A 71 -2.71 8.85 6.85
N LEU A 72 -3.27 9.65 7.78
CA LEU A 72 -4.36 10.60 7.51
C LEU A 72 -4.48 11.58 8.69
N PHE A 73 -5.23 12.67 8.50
CA PHE A 73 -5.56 13.57 9.60
C PHE A 73 -6.38 12.83 10.66
N CYS A 74 -5.93 12.87 11.91
CA CYS A 74 -6.63 12.28 13.04
C CYS A 74 -6.36 13.11 14.29
N PRO A 75 -7.38 13.44 15.12
CA PRO A 75 -7.21 14.26 16.32
C PRO A 75 -6.19 13.75 17.34
N ASN A 76 -5.84 12.46 17.29
CA ASN A 76 -4.86 11.85 18.18
C ASN A 76 -3.40 12.34 17.93
N TYR A 77 -3.16 13.14 16.89
CA TYR A 77 -1.88 13.83 16.72
C TYR A 77 -1.52 14.68 17.95
N ARG A 78 -2.50 15.20 18.69
CA ARG A 78 -2.28 15.96 19.92
C ARG A 78 -1.59 15.12 20.98
N GLN A 79 -1.97 13.87 21.15
CA GLN A 79 -1.30 12.95 22.09
C GLN A 79 0.16 12.71 21.69
N TYR A 80 0.44 12.59 20.39
CA TYR A 80 1.80 12.50 19.88
C TYR A 80 2.61 13.78 20.16
N LEU A 81 2.01 14.97 20.04
CA LEU A 81 2.68 16.23 20.34
C LEU A 81 2.93 16.42 21.85
N ASP A 82 1.97 16.03 22.68
CA ASP A 82 1.95 16.32 24.12
C ASP A 82 2.70 15.27 24.97
N THR A 83 2.96 14.08 24.41
CA THR A 83 3.62 12.99 25.14
C THR A 83 5.03 13.40 25.62
N LYS A 84 5.42 12.92 26.77
CA LYS A 84 6.77 13.04 27.35
C LYS A 84 7.68 11.87 27.01
N ASN A 85 7.16 10.86 26.30
CA ASN A 85 7.92 9.72 25.85
C ASN A 85 8.78 10.07 24.65
N ARG A 86 9.81 9.27 24.39
CA ARG A 86 10.53 9.31 23.10
C ARG A 86 9.57 8.95 21.99
N ARG A 87 9.78 9.52 20.80
CA ARG A 87 8.88 9.38 19.66
C ARG A 87 9.57 8.83 18.44
N ILE A 88 8.91 7.89 17.78
CA ILE A 88 9.15 7.56 16.39
C ILE A 88 7.89 7.93 15.62
N LEU A 89 8.03 8.66 14.52
CA LEU A 89 6.99 8.85 13.53
C LEU A 89 7.15 7.80 12.44
N ILE A 90 6.07 7.11 12.04
CA ILE A 90 6.05 6.31 10.80
C ILE A 90 5.04 6.96 9.85
N TYR A 91 5.56 7.49 8.74
CA TYR A 91 4.76 8.19 7.74
C TYR A 91 4.35 7.26 6.60
N HIS A 92 3.04 7.02 6.48
CA HIS A 92 2.44 6.12 5.49
C HIS A 92 1.95 6.84 4.23
N ASN A 93 2.33 8.07 4.03
CA ASN A 93 1.87 8.97 2.99
C ASN A 93 0.41 9.42 3.15
N ILE A 94 0.11 10.61 2.61
CA ILE A 94 -1.25 11.14 2.50
C ILE A 94 -1.44 11.60 1.05
N THR A 95 -2.43 11.02 0.38
CA THR A 95 -2.76 11.36 -1.01
C THR A 95 -3.05 12.86 -1.14
N PRO A 96 -2.47 13.57 -2.12
CA PRO A 96 -2.78 14.98 -2.36
C PRO A 96 -4.27 15.22 -2.57
N PRO A 97 -4.84 16.31 -1.99
CA PRO A 97 -6.28 16.57 -2.01
C PRO A 97 -6.85 16.74 -3.41
N GLU A 98 -6.06 17.20 -4.38
CA GLU A 98 -6.48 17.42 -5.76
C GLU A 98 -7.01 16.17 -6.46
N PHE A 99 -6.57 14.98 -6.06
CA PHE A 99 -7.11 13.73 -6.60
C PHE A 99 -8.59 13.51 -6.23
N PHE A 100 -9.02 14.03 -5.09
CA PHE A 100 -10.38 13.85 -4.59
C PHE A 100 -11.28 15.07 -4.80
N ALA A 101 -10.74 16.26 -5.05
CA ALA A 101 -11.47 17.51 -5.07
C ALA A 101 -12.70 17.51 -6.00
N ALA A 102 -12.61 16.84 -7.16
CA ALA A 102 -13.72 16.72 -8.10
C ALA A 102 -14.76 15.65 -7.73
N TYR A 103 -14.43 14.75 -6.80
CA TYR A 103 -15.20 13.54 -6.51
C TYR A 103 -15.78 13.53 -5.10
N ASP A 104 -14.99 13.92 -4.10
CA ASP A 104 -15.34 13.92 -2.67
C ASP A 104 -14.60 15.05 -1.94
N GLU A 105 -15.29 16.16 -1.73
CA GLU A 105 -14.73 17.35 -1.09
C GLU A 105 -14.32 17.08 0.37
N GLY A 106 -15.06 16.24 1.09
CA GLY A 106 -14.76 15.87 2.47
C GLY A 106 -13.43 15.11 2.57
N VAL A 107 -13.22 14.11 1.71
CA VAL A 107 -11.94 13.38 1.62
C VAL A 107 -10.81 14.31 1.19
N ALA A 108 -11.03 15.19 0.22
CA ALA A 108 -10.04 16.18 -0.20
C ALA A 108 -9.62 17.08 0.97
N GLN A 109 -10.58 17.57 1.76
CA GLN A 109 -10.31 18.40 2.94
C GLN A 109 -9.48 17.63 3.98
N PHE A 110 -9.84 16.38 4.31
CA PHE A 110 -9.08 15.56 5.26
C PHE A 110 -7.65 15.29 4.77
N CYS A 111 -7.45 15.02 3.50
CA CYS A 111 -6.12 14.89 2.90
C CYS A 111 -5.32 16.19 3.03
N GLY A 112 -5.93 17.35 2.73
CA GLY A 112 -5.31 18.67 2.87
C GLY A 112 -4.85 18.92 4.30
N LEU A 113 -5.77 18.79 5.27
CA LEU A 113 -5.45 18.97 6.70
C LEU A 113 -4.31 18.05 7.17
N GLY A 114 -4.29 16.79 6.68
CA GLY A 114 -3.23 15.86 7.03
C GLY A 114 -1.87 16.31 6.47
N ARG A 115 -1.82 16.79 5.24
CA ARG A 115 -0.57 17.29 4.64
C ARG A 115 -0.10 18.59 5.29
N GLU A 116 -1.01 19.51 5.61
CA GLU A 116 -0.69 20.75 6.33
C GLU A 116 -0.15 20.51 7.74
N LEU A 117 -0.61 19.48 8.42
CA LEU A 117 -0.15 19.12 9.76
C LEU A 117 1.26 18.49 9.78
N LEU A 118 1.69 17.86 8.70
CA LEU A 118 2.92 17.07 8.64
C LEU A 118 4.17 17.81 9.17
N PRO A 119 4.46 19.07 8.81
CA PRO A 119 5.62 19.80 9.34
C PRO A 119 5.62 19.92 10.86
N SER A 120 4.44 20.04 11.49
CA SER A 120 4.28 20.17 12.94
C SER A 120 4.62 18.88 13.70
N LEU A 121 4.66 17.74 13.02
CA LEU A 121 5.00 16.43 13.61
C LEU A 121 6.51 16.19 13.69
N ASN A 122 7.34 17.13 13.23
CA ASN A 122 8.80 17.05 13.33
C ASN A 122 9.30 17.32 14.77
N VAL A 123 8.83 16.52 15.71
CA VAL A 123 9.20 16.58 17.14
C VAL A 123 9.67 15.21 17.66
N CYS A 124 9.97 14.29 16.76
CA CYS A 124 10.41 12.92 17.05
C CYS A 124 11.94 12.80 17.07
N GLU A 125 12.43 11.78 17.73
CA GLU A 125 13.83 11.37 17.68
C GLU A 125 14.21 10.78 16.33
N LEU A 126 13.24 10.08 15.68
CA LEU A 126 13.42 9.46 14.36
C LEU A 126 12.10 9.45 13.60
N ALA A 127 12.14 9.79 12.32
CA ALA A 127 11.00 9.64 11.41
C ALA A 127 11.29 8.53 10.40
N LEU A 128 10.40 7.56 10.32
CA LEU A 128 10.43 6.46 9.36
C LEU A 128 9.40 6.68 8.25
N ALA A 129 9.68 6.19 7.08
CA ALA A 129 8.80 6.33 5.93
C ALA A 129 8.73 5.01 5.15
N ASP A 130 7.57 4.67 4.59
CA ASP A 130 7.36 3.39 3.90
C ASP A 130 8.22 3.23 2.63
N SER A 131 8.65 4.35 2.05
CA SER A 131 9.47 4.38 0.84
C SER A 131 10.42 5.58 0.83
N GLU A 132 11.40 5.55 -0.06
CA GLU A 132 12.29 6.71 -0.26
C GLU A 132 11.51 7.95 -0.74
N PHE A 133 10.47 7.77 -1.54
CA PHE A 133 9.58 8.88 -1.92
C PHE A 133 8.97 9.57 -0.68
N ASN A 134 8.43 8.79 0.26
CA ASN A 134 7.86 9.32 1.49
C ASN A 134 8.93 9.95 2.39
N ARG A 135 10.15 9.36 2.43
CA ARG A 135 11.28 9.94 3.18
C ARG A 135 11.67 11.32 2.64
N LEU A 136 11.76 11.44 1.32
CA LEU A 136 12.03 12.72 0.66
C LEU A 136 10.91 13.74 0.91
N GLU A 137 9.66 13.30 0.99
CA GLU A 137 8.54 14.17 1.36
C GLU A 137 8.66 14.66 2.80
N LEU A 138 9.07 13.82 3.75
CA LEU A 138 9.38 14.24 5.12
C LEU A 138 10.48 15.33 5.13
N VAL A 139 11.58 15.11 4.42
CA VAL A 139 12.69 16.08 4.33
C VAL A 139 12.21 17.40 3.72
N ALA A 140 11.40 17.35 2.66
CA ALA A 140 10.81 18.54 2.04
C ALA A 140 9.87 19.30 3.00
N ASN A 141 9.33 18.62 4.02
CA ASN A 141 8.49 19.19 5.08
C ASN A 141 9.29 19.58 6.35
N GLY A 142 10.63 19.68 6.25
CA GLY A 142 11.49 20.20 7.32
C GLY A 142 12.04 19.16 8.30
N PHE A 143 11.84 17.86 8.05
CA PHE A 143 12.48 16.81 8.85
C PHE A 143 13.97 16.73 8.51
N ASP A 144 14.80 16.52 9.55
CA ASP A 144 16.23 16.37 9.40
C ASP A 144 16.56 15.08 8.61
N PRO A 145 17.30 15.16 7.49
CA PRO A 145 17.69 13.98 6.71
C PRO A 145 18.43 12.91 7.52
N GLU A 146 19.24 13.31 8.51
CA GLU A 146 20.00 12.40 9.38
C GLU A 146 19.10 11.70 10.41
N ARG A 147 17.88 12.17 10.58
CA ARG A 147 16.87 11.62 11.48
C ARG A 147 15.66 11.08 10.72
N THR A 148 15.86 10.75 9.46
CA THR A 148 14.85 10.08 8.62
C THR A 148 15.42 8.80 8.03
N ALA A 149 14.59 7.73 7.96
CA ALA A 149 14.99 6.47 7.35
C ALA A 149 13.79 5.81 6.65
N VAL A 150 14.07 4.83 5.80
CA VAL A 150 13.03 4.01 5.15
C VAL A 150 12.78 2.77 6.00
N LEU A 151 11.53 2.52 6.34
CA LEU A 151 11.02 1.27 6.89
C LEU A 151 9.91 0.77 5.97
N PRO A 152 10.19 -0.18 5.07
CA PRO A 152 9.15 -0.73 4.18
C PRO A 152 7.97 -1.31 4.96
N ILE A 153 6.78 -1.25 4.38
CA ILE A 153 5.60 -1.92 4.97
C ILE A 153 5.86 -3.42 5.08
N PHE A 154 5.55 -3.99 6.25
CA PHE A 154 5.52 -5.45 6.42
C PHE A 154 4.43 -6.05 5.53
N VAL A 155 4.80 -6.96 4.64
CA VAL A 155 3.89 -7.70 3.79
C VAL A 155 4.02 -9.19 4.11
N ASP A 156 2.96 -9.79 4.65
CA ASP A 156 2.92 -11.24 4.90
C ASP A 156 2.57 -12.00 3.61
N TYR A 157 3.45 -11.89 2.60
CA TYR A 157 3.24 -12.55 1.32
C TYR A 157 3.33 -14.09 1.44
N ASP A 158 4.15 -14.62 2.34
CA ASP A 158 4.23 -16.06 2.59
C ASP A 158 2.92 -16.62 3.16
N GLY A 159 2.33 -15.89 4.11
CA GLY A 159 1.03 -16.23 4.67
C GLY A 159 -0.07 -16.14 3.61
N LEU A 160 -0.01 -15.12 2.75
CA LEU A 160 -0.95 -14.96 1.64
C LEU A 160 -0.83 -16.11 0.62
N MET A 161 0.39 -16.46 0.21
CA MET A 161 0.64 -17.56 -0.74
C MET A 161 0.08 -18.90 -0.23
N LYS A 162 0.24 -19.18 1.06
CA LYS A 162 -0.29 -20.41 1.69
C LYS A 162 -1.82 -20.50 1.69
N LYS A 163 -2.51 -19.35 1.56
CA LYS A 163 -3.99 -19.29 1.51
C LYS A 163 -4.56 -19.57 0.11
N ARG A 164 -3.71 -19.63 -0.94
CA ARG A 164 -4.18 -19.89 -2.31
C ARG A 164 -4.98 -21.18 -2.37
N SER A 165 -6.14 -21.14 -2.98
CA SER A 165 -7.00 -22.29 -3.24
C SER A 165 -7.34 -22.37 -4.73
N GLY A 166 -7.55 -23.56 -5.26
CA GLY A 166 -7.69 -23.83 -6.68
C GLY A 166 -8.94 -23.25 -7.38
N ARG A 167 -9.74 -22.41 -6.72
CA ARG A 167 -10.85 -21.66 -7.32
C ARG A 167 -10.97 -20.29 -6.66
N GLY A 168 -10.93 -19.25 -7.47
CA GLY A 168 -11.07 -17.85 -7.07
C GLY A 168 -11.88 -17.04 -8.08
N PRO A 169 -11.93 -15.72 -7.96
CA PRO A 169 -12.70 -14.84 -8.85
C PRO A 169 -12.31 -14.94 -10.33
N LEU A 170 -11.07 -15.38 -10.62
CA LEU A 170 -10.58 -15.55 -11.99
C LEU A 170 -10.85 -16.96 -12.56
N SER A 171 -11.41 -17.86 -11.78
CA SER A 171 -11.79 -19.19 -12.26
C SER A 171 -13.00 -19.11 -13.19
N GLY A 172 -12.99 -19.90 -14.26
CA GLY A 172 -14.01 -19.83 -15.31
C GLY A 172 -13.57 -19.04 -16.55
N PHE A 173 -12.38 -18.45 -16.52
CA PHE A 173 -11.74 -17.77 -17.63
C PHE A 173 -10.48 -18.52 -18.10
N ASP A 174 -10.55 -19.85 -18.06
CA ASP A 174 -9.44 -20.71 -18.42
C ASP A 174 -9.12 -20.55 -19.92
N GLY A 175 -7.83 -20.33 -20.23
CA GLY A 175 -7.35 -20.06 -21.58
C GLY A 175 -7.35 -18.58 -21.98
N ALA A 176 -8.19 -17.74 -21.40
CA ALA A 176 -8.18 -16.30 -21.63
C ALA A 176 -7.00 -15.63 -20.90
N HIS A 177 -6.50 -14.52 -21.45
CA HIS A 177 -5.46 -13.72 -20.81
C HIS A 177 -6.04 -12.81 -19.74
N LYS A 178 -5.51 -12.89 -18.51
CA LYS A 178 -6.05 -12.22 -17.32
C LYS A 178 -5.11 -11.12 -16.83
N VAL A 179 -5.55 -9.88 -17.04
CA VAL A 179 -4.90 -8.68 -16.52
C VAL A 179 -5.47 -8.37 -15.12
N LEU A 180 -4.60 -8.18 -14.13
CA LEU A 180 -4.99 -7.94 -12.74
C LEU A 180 -4.59 -6.54 -12.29
N PHE A 181 -5.50 -5.88 -11.60
CA PHE A 181 -5.22 -4.75 -10.70
C PHE A 181 -5.75 -5.11 -9.32
N VAL A 182 -4.97 -4.81 -8.28
CA VAL A 182 -5.37 -4.93 -6.88
C VAL A 182 -5.18 -3.60 -6.17
N GLY A 183 -6.23 -3.13 -5.50
CA GLY A 183 -6.21 -1.89 -4.74
C GLY A 183 -7.59 -1.26 -4.63
N ARG A 184 -7.72 -0.23 -3.81
CA ARG A 184 -8.95 0.56 -3.75
C ARG A 184 -9.24 1.20 -5.10
N VAL A 185 -10.49 1.16 -5.54
CA VAL A 185 -10.93 1.85 -6.76
C VAL A 185 -11.19 3.32 -6.40
N VAL A 186 -10.14 4.14 -6.52
CA VAL A 186 -10.14 5.57 -6.13
C VAL A 186 -9.35 6.41 -7.13
N PRO A 187 -9.60 7.74 -7.23
CA PRO A 187 -9.09 8.58 -8.32
C PRO A 187 -7.57 8.55 -8.53
N ASN A 188 -6.76 8.51 -7.46
CA ASN A 188 -5.30 8.46 -7.57
C ASN A 188 -4.77 7.15 -8.18
N LYS A 189 -5.59 6.10 -8.24
CA LYS A 189 -5.22 4.82 -8.88
C LYS A 189 -5.45 4.83 -10.38
N ARG A 190 -6.14 5.83 -10.92
CA ARG A 190 -6.34 6.06 -12.36
C ARG A 190 -6.89 4.82 -13.09
N ILE A 191 -7.97 4.25 -12.54
CA ILE A 191 -8.60 3.06 -13.12
C ILE A 191 -9.08 3.34 -14.55
N GLU A 192 -9.51 4.56 -14.86
CA GLU A 192 -9.87 5.00 -16.20
C GLU A 192 -8.74 4.84 -17.22
N ASP A 193 -7.48 4.97 -16.79
CA ASP A 193 -6.33 4.79 -17.67
C ASP A 193 -6.02 3.30 -17.88
N ILE A 194 -6.24 2.47 -16.84
CA ILE A 194 -6.20 1.01 -16.98
C ILE A 194 -7.25 0.54 -18.00
N LEU A 195 -8.49 1.07 -17.90
CA LEU A 195 -9.56 0.73 -18.84
C LEU A 195 -9.23 1.11 -20.28
N ARG A 196 -8.62 2.28 -20.51
CA ARG A 196 -8.20 2.72 -21.86
C ARG A 196 -7.08 1.85 -22.43
N ALA A 197 -6.08 1.51 -21.63
CA ALA A 197 -5.00 0.62 -22.06
C ALA A 197 -5.54 -0.80 -22.34
N PHE A 198 -6.43 -1.30 -21.47
CA PHE A 198 -7.06 -2.59 -21.65
C PHE A 198 -8.00 -2.61 -22.88
N TYR A 199 -8.71 -1.51 -23.16
CA TYR A 199 -9.52 -1.38 -24.39
C TYR A 199 -8.67 -1.62 -25.63
N TYR A 200 -7.50 -0.94 -25.74
CA TYR A 200 -6.60 -1.16 -26.86
C TYR A 200 -6.12 -2.61 -26.91
N TYR A 201 -5.68 -3.16 -25.79
CA TYR A 201 -5.21 -4.53 -25.71
C TYR A 201 -6.28 -5.54 -26.15
N ASN A 202 -7.48 -5.42 -25.60
CA ASN A 202 -8.58 -6.35 -25.90
C ASN A 202 -9.06 -6.24 -27.35
N HIS A 203 -9.21 -5.02 -27.90
CA HIS A 203 -9.78 -4.86 -29.25
C HIS A 203 -8.76 -5.00 -30.37
N CYS A 204 -7.49 -4.67 -30.13
CA CYS A 204 -6.49 -4.60 -31.19
C CYS A 204 -5.48 -5.75 -31.15
N ILE A 205 -5.26 -6.39 -29.99
CA ILE A 205 -4.20 -7.38 -29.81
C ILE A 205 -4.77 -8.75 -29.43
N ASN A 206 -5.55 -8.85 -28.35
CA ASN A 206 -6.05 -10.13 -27.85
C ASN A 206 -7.49 -10.01 -27.34
N THR A 207 -8.46 -10.38 -28.21
CA THR A 207 -9.87 -10.33 -27.88
C THR A 207 -10.31 -11.33 -26.79
N ASP A 208 -9.53 -12.41 -26.59
CA ASP A 208 -9.73 -13.37 -25.50
C ASP A 208 -8.95 -12.94 -24.25
N SER A 209 -9.29 -11.77 -23.73
CA SER A 209 -8.66 -11.19 -22.56
C SER A 209 -9.69 -10.60 -21.59
N HIS A 210 -9.38 -10.65 -20.30
CA HIS A 210 -10.20 -10.12 -19.22
C HIS A 210 -9.38 -9.28 -18.25
N LEU A 211 -9.98 -8.18 -17.78
CA LEU A 211 -9.43 -7.32 -16.74
C LEU A 211 -10.17 -7.52 -15.41
N PHE A 212 -9.42 -7.81 -14.35
CA PHE A 212 -9.96 -7.97 -13.02
C PHE A 212 -9.49 -6.81 -12.13
N LEU A 213 -10.45 -6.05 -11.61
CA LEU A 213 -10.24 -4.93 -10.70
C LEU A 213 -10.66 -5.38 -9.30
N VAL A 214 -9.65 -5.78 -8.49
CA VAL A 214 -9.85 -6.37 -7.17
C VAL A 214 -9.66 -5.32 -6.09
N GLY A 215 -10.71 -5.02 -5.33
CA GLY A 215 -10.69 -4.10 -4.22
C GLY A 215 -11.96 -3.27 -4.10
N PRO A 216 -12.18 -2.66 -2.94
CA PRO A 216 -13.38 -1.90 -2.68
C PRO A 216 -13.37 -0.56 -3.42
N SER A 217 -14.56 -0.14 -3.83
CA SER A 217 -14.86 1.22 -4.23
C SER A 217 -15.70 1.92 -3.17
N TRP A 218 -15.53 3.22 -3.01
CA TRP A 218 -16.25 4.03 -2.03
C TRP A 218 -16.41 5.51 -2.44
N VAL A 219 -16.02 5.86 -3.66
CA VAL A 219 -16.16 7.22 -4.21
C VAL A 219 -17.21 7.19 -5.32
N ASP A 220 -18.48 7.40 -4.97
CA ASP A 220 -19.63 7.19 -5.86
C ASP A 220 -19.53 7.94 -7.20
N ARG A 221 -19.04 9.20 -7.17
CA ARG A 221 -18.87 9.99 -8.40
C ARG A 221 -17.80 9.39 -9.32
N TYR A 222 -16.74 8.85 -8.75
CA TYR A 222 -15.69 8.20 -9.52
C TYR A 222 -16.19 6.88 -10.11
N ASP A 223 -16.96 6.10 -9.35
CA ASP A 223 -17.59 4.88 -9.82
C ASP A 223 -18.54 5.16 -10.99
N ALA A 224 -19.36 6.20 -10.88
CA ALA A 224 -20.27 6.59 -11.96
C ALA A 224 -19.49 6.95 -13.25
N GLN A 225 -18.36 7.66 -13.12
CA GLN A 225 -17.48 7.96 -14.25
C GLN A 225 -16.90 6.69 -14.89
N LEU A 226 -16.44 5.73 -14.08
CA LEU A 226 -15.88 4.48 -14.58
C LEU A 226 -16.95 3.63 -15.30
N ARG A 227 -18.16 3.57 -14.76
CA ARG A 227 -19.29 2.86 -15.43
C ARG A 227 -19.63 3.49 -16.76
N TRP A 228 -19.72 4.82 -16.83
CA TRP A 228 -19.93 5.54 -18.08
C TRP A 228 -18.81 5.24 -19.10
N LEU A 229 -17.57 5.22 -18.65
CA LEU A 229 -16.43 4.89 -19.51
C LEU A 229 -16.51 3.45 -20.04
N LEU A 230 -16.88 2.48 -19.19
CA LEU A 230 -17.10 1.09 -19.60
C LEU A 230 -18.17 0.96 -20.68
N ASP A 231 -19.29 1.65 -20.52
CA ASP A 231 -20.34 1.70 -21.56
C ASP A 231 -19.79 2.26 -22.87
N SER A 232 -19.07 3.38 -22.78
CA SER A 232 -18.51 4.07 -23.95
C SER A 232 -17.47 3.23 -24.69
N LEU A 233 -16.74 2.38 -23.99
CA LEU A 233 -15.71 1.49 -24.53
C LEU A 233 -16.25 0.10 -24.90
N GLY A 234 -17.50 -0.24 -24.54
CA GLY A 234 -18.07 -1.56 -24.79
C GLY A 234 -17.39 -2.72 -24.05
N LEU A 235 -16.84 -2.46 -22.85
CA LEU A 235 -15.98 -3.42 -22.14
C LEU A 235 -16.69 -4.25 -21.05
N TRP A 236 -18.02 -4.17 -20.92
CA TRP A 236 -18.74 -4.84 -19.84
C TRP A 236 -18.56 -6.37 -19.77
N ALA A 237 -18.36 -7.02 -20.92
CA ALA A 237 -18.14 -8.47 -20.97
C ALA A 237 -16.73 -8.88 -20.49
N ASN A 238 -15.76 -7.97 -20.52
CA ASN A 238 -14.35 -8.27 -20.32
C ASN A 238 -13.74 -7.63 -19.07
N VAL A 239 -14.47 -6.73 -18.37
CA VAL A 239 -13.98 -6.06 -17.17
C VAL A 239 -14.81 -6.45 -15.95
N HIS A 240 -14.13 -6.92 -14.91
CA HIS A 240 -14.73 -7.48 -13.71
C HIS A 240 -14.33 -6.71 -12.45
N PHE A 241 -15.28 -6.00 -11.83
CA PHE A 241 -15.10 -5.39 -10.52
C PHE A 241 -15.51 -6.41 -9.45
N THR A 242 -14.54 -6.93 -8.71
CA THR A 242 -14.82 -7.95 -7.69
C THR A 242 -15.27 -7.37 -6.34
N GLY A 243 -15.01 -6.07 -6.11
CA GLY A 243 -15.10 -5.51 -4.77
C GLY A 243 -14.03 -6.09 -3.84
N ARG A 244 -14.27 -5.97 -2.53
CA ARG A 244 -13.40 -6.59 -1.51
C ARG A 244 -13.55 -8.11 -1.56
N VAL A 245 -12.45 -8.82 -1.62
CA VAL A 245 -12.39 -10.28 -1.61
C VAL A 245 -11.77 -10.80 -0.32
N SER A 246 -11.92 -12.09 -0.02
CA SER A 246 -11.19 -12.74 1.06
C SER A 246 -9.71 -12.87 0.74
N GLU A 247 -8.84 -13.05 1.74
CA GLU A 247 -7.40 -13.28 1.52
C GLU A 247 -7.14 -14.54 0.67
N LYS A 248 -7.98 -15.56 0.82
CA LYS A 248 -7.96 -16.77 0.00
C LYS A 248 -8.23 -16.46 -1.48
N ASP A 249 -9.25 -15.65 -1.74
CA ASP A 249 -9.60 -15.23 -3.09
C ASP A 249 -8.56 -14.26 -3.67
N LEU A 250 -8.00 -13.38 -2.84
CA LEU A 250 -6.91 -12.49 -3.22
C LEU A 250 -5.67 -13.28 -3.67
N ALA A 251 -5.28 -14.29 -2.88
CA ALA A 251 -4.17 -15.17 -3.22
C ALA A 251 -4.43 -15.94 -4.53
N SER A 252 -5.69 -16.36 -4.77
CA SER A 252 -6.07 -16.99 -6.03
C SER A 252 -6.03 -15.99 -7.19
N CYS A 253 -6.44 -14.72 -6.99
CA CYS A 253 -6.33 -13.69 -8.02
C CYS A 253 -4.88 -13.48 -8.47
N TYR A 254 -3.95 -13.32 -7.54
CA TYR A 254 -2.53 -13.20 -7.88
C TYR A 254 -1.97 -14.44 -8.57
N GLY A 255 -2.35 -15.63 -8.11
CA GLY A 255 -1.83 -16.88 -8.63
C GLY A 255 -2.42 -17.34 -9.96
N ASP A 256 -3.57 -16.80 -10.36
CA ASP A 256 -4.31 -17.19 -11.57
C ASP A 256 -4.25 -16.10 -12.66
N ALA A 257 -3.74 -14.90 -12.34
CA ALA A 257 -3.52 -13.82 -13.29
C ALA A 257 -2.24 -14.02 -14.10
N ASP A 258 -2.17 -13.38 -15.27
CA ASP A 258 -1.04 -13.47 -16.18
C ASP A 258 -0.13 -12.23 -16.11
N VAL A 259 -0.69 -11.06 -15.74
CA VAL A 259 0.05 -9.81 -15.60
C VAL A 259 -0.66 -8.88 -14.60
N PHE A 260 0.13 -8.19 -13.78
CA PHE A 260 -0.33 -7.10 -12.93
C PHE A 260 -0.12 -5.76 -13.63
N LEU A 261 -1.17 -4.95 -13.74
CA LEU A 261 -1.12 -3.63 -14.36
C LEU A 261 -1.57 -2.54 -13.38
N THR A 262 -0.75 -1.50 -13.20
CA THR A 262 -1.15 -0.30 -12.45
C THR A 262 -0.80 0.99 -13.17
N MET A 263 -1.74 1.94 -13.14
CA MET A 263 -1.62 3.29 -13.70
C MET A 263 -1.61 4.36 -12.60
N SER A 264 -1.42 3.97 -11.34
CA SER A 264 -1.49 4.86 -10.17
C SER A 264 -0.59 6.08 -10.35
N GLU A 265 -1.13 7.27 -10.08
CA GLU A 265 -0.37 8.52 -10.07
C GLU A 265 0.13 8.89 -8.68
N HIS A 266 -0.39 8.25 -7.64
CA HIS A 266 0.07 8.47 -6.28
C HIS A 266 0.00 7.21 -5.42
N GLU A 267 1.17 6.82 -4.89
CA GLU A 267 1.37 5.70 -3.97
C GLU A 267 2.38 6.09 -2.89
N GLY A 268 2.16 5.61 -1.67
CA GLY A 268 3.15 5.70 -0.59
C GLY A 268 4.14 4.54 -0.59
N PHE A 269 3.69 3.32 -1.01
CA PHE A 269 4.52 2.11 -1.07
C PHE A 269 4.04 1.17 -2.19
N ALA A 270 2.73 0.96 -2.32
CA ALA A 270 2.09 0.02 -3.23
C ALA A 270 2.33 -1.46 -2.87
N VAL A 271 1.77 -1.91 -1.75
CA VAL A 271 1.79 -3.31 -1.29
C VAL A 271 1.50 -4.33 -2.40
N PRO A 272 0.53 -4.13 -3.33
CA PRO A 272 0.26 -5.06 -4.40
C PRO A 272 1.44 -5.37 -5.32
N LEU A 273 2.46 -4.49 -5.40
CA LEU A 273 3.68 -4.78 -6.17
C LEU A 273 4.50 -5.88 -5.49
N VAL A 274 4.64 -5.83 -4.16
CA VAL A 274 5.36 -6.85 -3.38
C VAL A 274 4.61 -8.18 -3.43
N GLU A 275 3.29 -8.14 -3.28
CA GLU A 275 2.43 -9.33 -3.42
C GLU A 275 2.56 -9.94 -4.82
N SER A 276 2.52 -9.13 -5.90
CA SER A 276 2.73 -9.61 -7.27
C SER A 276 4.10 -10.28 -7.46
N MET A 277 5.17 -9.69 -6.89
CA MET A 277 6.52 -10.30 -6.92
C MET A 277 6.52 -11.69 -6.28
N ALA A 278 5.84 -11.85 -5.14
CA ALA A 278 5.78 -13.12 -4.40
C ALA A 278 5.05 -14.23 -5.18
N PHE A 279 4.09 -13.85 -6.01
CA PHE A 279 3.36 -14.79 -6.87
C PHE A 279 4.01 -14.98 -8.25
N ASP A 280 5.21 -14.45 -8.50
CA ASP A 280 5.85 -14.46 -9.81
C ASP A 280 5.00 -13.81 -10.91
N LEU A 281 4.08 -12.95 -10.55
CA LEU A 281 3.19 -12.26 -11.46
C LEU A 281 3.91 -11.05 -12.07
N PRO A 282 4.16 -11.02 -13.39
CA PRO A 282 4.85 -9.92 -14.04
C PRO A 282 4.13 -8.59 -13.81
N ILE A 283 4.89 -7.55 -13.48
CA ILE A 283 4.38 -6.22 -13.16
C ILE A 283 4.64 -5.26 -14.32
N ILE A 284 3.59 -4.56 -14.74
CA ILE A 284 3.66 -3.39 -15.63
C ILE A 284 3.08 -2.20 -14.86
N ALA A 285 3.87 -1.13 -14.68
CA ALA A 285 3.50 -0.04 -13.79
C ALA A 285 3.86 1.34 -14.35
N TYR A 286 2.95 2.31 -14.17
CA TYR A 286 3.27 3.71 -14.39
C TYR A 286 4.27 4.21 -13.34
N SER A 287 5.37 4.80 -13.81
CA SER A 287 6.46 5.28 -12.95
C SER A 287 6.07 6.59 -12.26
N SER A 288 5.44 6.49 -11.10
CA SER A 288 5.01 7.63 -10.30
C SER A 288 5.34 7.43 -8.82
N THR A 289 5.63 8.51 -8.12
CA THR A 289 5.77 8.58 -6.65
C THR A 289 6.60 7.44 -6.05
N ALA A 290 6.03 6.55 -5.23
CA ALA A 290 6.78 5.45 -4.60
C ALA A 290 7.03 4.25 -5.54
N ILE A 291 6.30 4.09 -6.64
CA ILE A 291 6.38 2.91 -7.52
C ILE A 291 7.82 2.61 -7.96
N PRO A 292 8.59 3.56 -8.55
CA PRO A 292 9.97 3.28 -8.96
C PRO A 292 10.88 2.89 -7.79
N TYR A 293 10.64 3.39 -6.60
CA TYR A 293 11.42 3.04 -5.40
C TYR A 293 11.06 1.65 -4.87
N THR A 294 9.78 1.29 -4.88
CA THR A 294 9.34 -0.06 -4.49
C THR A 294 9.83 -1.10 -5.49
N LEU A 295 9.73 -0.83 -6.78
CA LEU A 295 10.22 -1.75 -7.82
C LEU A 295 11.76 -1.78 -7.92
N ASN A 296 12.43 -0.64 -7.78
CA ASN A 296 13.89 -0.50 -7.90
C ASN A 296 14.47 -1.23 -9.14
N GLY A 297 13.83 -1.02 -10.29
CA GLY A 297 14.22 -1.65 -11.56
C GLY A 297 13.60 -3.02 -11.83
N ALA A 298 12.87 -3.60 -10.88
CA ALA A 298 12.07 -4.81 -11.11
C ALA A 298 10.76 -4.47 -11.83
N GLY A 299 10.25 -5.41 -12.64
CA GLY A 299 9.05 -5.17 -13.45
C GLY A 299 9.33 -4.31 -14.69
N LEU A 300 8.29 -4.02 -15.44
CA LEU A 300 8.32 -3.08 -16.56
C LEU A 300 7.67 -1.76 -16.14
N THR A 301 8.39 -0.66 -16.25
CA THR A 301 7.87 0.66 -15.92
C THR A 301 7.82 1.57 -17.14
N PHE A 302 6.82 2.45 -17.19
CA PHE A 302 6.68 3.46 -18.24
C PHE A 302 6.35 4.82 -17.60
N ASN A 303 6.73 5.92 -18.28
CA ASN A 303 6.58 7.30 -17.80
C ASN A 303 5.63 8.16 -18.66
N ARG A 304 5.02 7.56 -19.67
CA ARG A 304 4.00 8.20 -20.53
C ARG A 304 2.80 7.28 -20.64
N LYS A 305 1.61 7.83 -20.46
CA LYS A 305 0.34 7.09 -20.58
C LYS A 305 -0.08 6.98 -22.04
N ASP A 306 0.74 6.32 -22.83
CA ASP A 306 0.46 5.90 -24.19
C ASP A 306 -0.23 4.54 -24.13
N PHE A 307 -1.56 4.54 -24.21
CA PHE A 307 -2.37 3.33 -23.97
C PHE A 307 -2.10 2.22 -25.00
N PRO A 308 -1.92 2.50 -26.31
CA PRO A 308 -1.41 1.53 -27.26
C PRO A 308 -0.09 0.88 -26.82
N MET A 309 0.91 1.67 -26.47
CA MET A 309 2.20 1.17 -25.99
C MET A 309 2.04 0.26 -24.75
N VAL A 310 1.17 0.63 -23.81
CA VAL A 310 0.93 -0.21 -22.62
C VAL A 310 0.30 -1.54 -23.02
N GLY A 311 -0.64 -1.56 -23.98
CA GLY A 311 -1.19 -2.79 -24.52
C GLY A 311 -0.14 -3.69 -25.14
N GLU A 312 0.82 -3.12 -25.89
CA GLU A 312 1.96 -3.85 -26.45
C GLU A 312 2.90 -4.39 -25.37
N LEU A 313 3.11 -3.65 -24.26
CA LEU A 313 3.88 -4.16 -23.12
C LEU A 313 3.18 -5.37 -22.47
N VAL A 314 1.85 -5.34 -22.32
CA VAL A 314 1.07 -6.47 -21.82
C VAL A 314 1.28 -7.70 -22.71
N GLU A 315 1.20 -7.51 -24.03
CA GLU A 315 1.41 -8.61 -25.00
C GLU A 315 2.87 -9.11 -24.99
N SER A 316 3.85 -8.22 -24.85
CA SER A 316 5.27 -8.62 -24.85
C SER A 316 5.60 -9.55 -23.67
N VAL A 317 5.01 -9.27 -22.50
CA VAL A 317 5.16 -10.14 -21.30
C VAL A 317 4.49 -11.50 -21.50
N ARG A 318 3.33 -11.53 -22.18
CA ARG A 318 2.60 -12.76 -22.49
C ARG A 318 3.29 -13.59 -23.57
N GLY A 319 3.68 -12.94 -24.67
CA GLY A 319 4.13 -13.60 -25.91
C GLY A 319 5.61 -13.97 -25.92
N ASP A 320 6.45 -13.26 -25.17
CA ASP A 320 7.91 -13.47 -25.15
C ASP A 320 8.37 -14.08 -23.81
N LYS A 321 8.70 -15.36 -23.83
CA LYS A 321 9.21 -16.09 -22.64
C LYS A 321 10.50 -15.51 -22.08
N ALA A 322 11.33 -14.88 -22.90
CA ALA A 322 12.59 -14.28 -22.43
C ALA A 322 12.30 -12.98 -21.66
N VAL A 323 11.39 -12.14 -22.17
CA VAL A 323 10.91 -10.94 -21.47
C VAL A 323 10.25 -11.34 -20.15
N HIS A 324 9.28 -12.26 -20.18
CA HIS A 324 8.61 -12.77 -18.99
C HIS A 324 9.63 -13.27 -17.94
N GLY A 325 10.55 -14.15 -18.35
CA GLY A 325 11.55 -14.73 -17.45
C GLY A 325 12.49 -13.68 -16.85
N ALA A 326 12.89 -12.67 -17.64
CA ALA A 326 13.74 -11.59 -17.15
C ALA A 326 13.00 -10.71 -16.10
N VAL A 327 11.73 -10.38 -16.36
CA VAL A 327 10.89 -9.61 -15.44
C VAL A 327 10.72 -10.34 -14.12
N VAL A 328 10.29 -11.60 -14.15
CA VAL A 328 10.06 -12.42 -12.94
C VAL A 328 11.36 -12.61 -12.16
N LYS A 329 12.48 -12.83 -12.85
CA LYS A 329 13.79 -12.94 -12.19
C LYS A 329 14.14 -11.66 -11.40
N GLY A 330 14.03 -10.50 -12.02
CA GLY A 330 14.30 -9.22 -11.35
C GLY A 330 13.35 -8.98 -10.16
N GLN A 331 12.08 -9.39 -10.30
CA GLN A 331 11.09 -9.30 -9.22
C GLN A 331 11.44 -10.20 -8.01
N ARG A 332 11.89 -11.43 -8.24
CA ARG A 332 12.36 -12.34 -7.18
C ARG A 332 13.57 -11.76 -6.43
N GLU A 333 14.55 -11.24 -7.16
CA GLU A 333 15.71 -10.59 -6.56
C GLU A 333 15.30 -9.37 -5.71
N ARG A 334 14.35 -8.59 -6.19
CA ARG A 334 13.83 -7.43 -5.45
C ARG A 334 13.05 -7.82 -4.20
N LEU A 335 12.28 -8.91 -4.25
CA LEU A 335 11.45 -9.40 -3.14
C LEU A 335 12.26 -9.67 -1.87
N GLU A 336 13.52 -10.09 -1.98
CA GLU A 336 14.43 -10.32 -0.85
C GLU A 336 14.56 -9.10 0.07
N SER A 337 14.48 -7.89 -0.49
CA SER A 337 14.54 -6.64 0.29
C SER A 337 13.31 -6.42 1.16
N PHE A 338 12.22 -7.11 0.91
CA PHE A 338 10.96 -7.05 1.64
C PHE A 338 10.73 -8.30 2.51
N SER A 339 11.75 -9.15 2.65
CA SER A 339 11.64 -10.31 3.53
C SER A 339 11.34 -9.86 4.97
N PRO A 340 10.53 -10.62 5.73
CA PRO A 340 10.19 -10.28 7.11
C PRO A 340 11.43 -10.00 7.98
N ASP A 341 12.52 -10.74 7.76
CA ASP A 341 13.76 -10.56 8.52
C ASP A 341 14.48 -9.27 8.16
N SER A 342 14.50 -8.87 6.88
CA SER A 342 15.07 -7.60 6.43
C SER A 342 14.33 -6.41 7.08
N VAL A 343 12.99 -6.41 7.01
CA VAL A 343 12.19 -5.32 7.57
C VAL A 343 12.25 -5.28 9.10
N ARG A 344 12.27 -6.47 9.76
CA ARG A 344 12.48 -6.57 11.22
C ARG A 344 13.85 -6.06 11.64
N GLY A 345 14.90 -6.35 10.86
CA GLY A 345 16.25 -5.82 11.10
C GLY A 345 16.25 -4.29 11.13
N THR A 346 15.70 -3.66 10.09
CA THR A 346 15.59 -2.19 9.99
C THR A 346 14.78 -1.61 11.16
N LEU A 347 13.64 -2.21 11.51
CA LEU A 347 12.84 -1.78 12.65
C LEU A 347 13.61 -1.87 13.96
N LYS A 348 14.36 -2.97 14.18
CA LYS A 348 15.14 -3.18 15.39
C LYS A 348 16.26 -2.15 15.52
N GLU A 349 16.96 -1.84 14.44
CA GLU A 349 17.97 -0.80 14.39
C GLU A 349 17.38 0.58 14.74
N ALA A 350 16.22 0.92 14.15
CA ALA A 350 15.52 2.17 14.44
C ALA A 350 15.14 2.31 15.92
N ILE A 351 14.57 1.26 16.52
CA ILE A 351 14.20 1.26 17.94
C ILE A 351 15.45 1.35 18.82
N THR A 352 16.51 0.60 18.49
CA THR A 352 17.77 0.61 19.24
C THR A 352 18.43 1.99 19.21
N LEU A 353 18.43 2.66 18.06
CA LEU A 353 18.96 4.01 17.90
C LEU A 353 18.25 5.00 18.84
N VAL A 354 16.91 4.98 18.84
CA VAL A 354 16.10 5.89 19.65
C VAL A 354 16.25 5.58 21.15
N LEU A 355 16.40 4.32 21.54
CA LEU A 355 16.54 3.90 22.93
C LEU A 355 17.98 4.04 23.46
N GLY A 356 18.96 4.41 22.63
CA GLY A 356 20.34 4.62 23.02
C GLY A 356 21.09 3.33 23.38
N GLY A 357 20.88 2.27 22.59
CA GLY A 357 21.58 0.99 22.74
C GLY A 357 21.16 0.15 23.95
N ARG A 358 20.04 0.47 24.58
CA ARG A 358 19.46 -0.29 25.71
C ARG A 358 18.38 -1.28 25.21
N THR A 359 18.77 -2.24 24.38
CA THR A 359 17.88 -3.35 23.94
C THR A 359 18.37 -4.67 24.50
#